data_9e0bd833bc7dc0de104a2c0594864766
#
_entry.id   9e0bd833bc7dc0de104a2c0594864766
#
_cell.length_a   1.000
_cell.length_b   1.000
_cell.length_c   1.000
_cell.angle_alpha   90.00
_cell.angle_beta   90.00
_cell.angle_gamma   90.00
#
_symmetry.space_group_name_H-M   'P 1'
#
loop_
_entity.id
_entity.type
_entity.pdbx_description
1 polymer ?
#
loop_
_entity_poly.entity_id
_entity_poly.type
_entity_poly.pdbx_seq_one_letter_code
_entity_poly.pdbx_strand_id
1 'polypeptide(L)'
;MVYILSEQLIESTPEYVLKKDIPAVFFITEEELPYILEKLKISFEREYKIDDVYFCKAESLQDCIFGTLYIPKLLDILGSRFRLMFFINARHIVIVDNSGFALRILNRIKRRKIHQGGTKAKFMYNFMTEFMATDSELLERYEHRLMNLE
;
A
#
# COMPACT_ATOMS: atom_id res chain seq x y z
N MET A 1 6.23 9.92 -2.90
CA MET A 1 6.14 10.50 -1.54
C MET A 1 6.72 9.53 -0.53
N VAL A 2 7.44 10.06 0.42
CA VAL A 2 8.11 9.26 1.45
C VAL A 2 7.73 9.78 2.82
N TYR A 3 7.42 8.86 3.74
CA TYR A 3 7.08 9.19 5.13
C TYR A 3 7.98 8.42 6.08
N ILE A 4 8.59 9.13 7.01
CA ILE A 4 9.40 8.51 8.07
C ILE A 4 8.46 7.79 9.04
N LEU A 5 8.82 6.56 9.39
CA LEU A 5 8.10 5.75 10.38
C LEU A 5 8.61 6.10 11.78
N SER A 6 7.91 7.00 12.45
CA SER A 6 8.16 7.40 13.84
C SER A 6 6.82 7.40 14.58
N GLU A 7 6.77 7.98 15.77
CA GLU A 7 5.50 8.12 16.51
C GLU A 7 4.42 8.80 15.66
N GLN A 8 4.85 9.73 14.80
CA GLN A 8 4.01 10.35 13.79
C GLN A 8 4.62 10.11 12.42
N LEU A 9 3.77 10.04 11.39
CA LEU A 9 4.24 9.92 10.03
C LEU A 9 4.69 11.30 9.54
N ILE A 10 5.98 11.44 9.30
CA ILE A 10 6.59 12.70 8.89
C ILE A 10 7.00 12.61 7.43
N GLU A 11 6.47 13.51 6.60
CA GLU A 11 6.86 13.57 5.19
C GLU A 11 8.34 13.95 5.06
N SER A 12 9.05 13.26 4.15
CA SER A 12 10.45 13.46 3.92
C SER A 12 10.79 13.29 2.44
N THR A 13 12.08 13.24 2.12
CA THR A 13 12.56 13.01 0.76
C THR A 13 13.26 11.65 0.69
N PRO A 14 13.25 11.00 -0.48
CA PRO A 14 13.98 9.73 -0.66
C PRO A 14 15.47 9.87 -0.35
N GLU A 15 16.08 10.97 -0.75
CA GLU A 15 17.51 11.21 -0.55
C GLU A 15 17.87 11.26 0.94
N TYR A 16 17.07 11.96 1.72
CA TYR A 16 17.30 12.08 3.17
C TYR A 16 17.14 10.72 3.87
N VAL A 17 16.07 10.02 3.55
CA VAL A 17 15.77 8.72 4.15
C VAL A 17 16.84 7.69 3.82
N LEU A 18 17.28 7.64 2.57
CA LEU A 18 18.31 6.69 2.12
C LEU A 18 19.69 7.02 2.69
N LYS A 19 20.03 8.30 2.76
CA LYS A 19 21.32 8.74 3.30
C LYS A 19 21.46 8.43 4.79
N LYS A 20 20.39 8.62 5.56
CA LYS A 20 20.37 8.41 7.01
C LYS A 20 19.96 7.00 7.41
N ASP A 21 19.57 6.16 6.47
CA ASP A 21 19.07 4.80 6.71
C ASP A 21 17.94 4.78 7.74
N ILE A 22 16.98 5.66 7.55
CA ILE A 22 15.84 5.82 8.46
C ILE A 22 14.69 4.91 8.00
N PRO A 23 14.02 4.19 8.93
CA PRO A 23 12.82 3.43 8.57
C PRO A 23 11.75 4.35 7.97
N ALA A 24 11.23 3.97 6.80
CA ALA A 24 10.28 4.82 6.07
C ALA A 24 9.38 3.99 5.17
N VAL A 25 8.26 4.59 4.76
CA VAL A 25 7.37 4.05 3.75
C VAL A 25 7.40 4.94 2.52
N PHE A 26 7.56 4.32 1.36
CA PHE A 26 7.57 4.97 0.05
C PHE A 26 6.24 4.71 -0.64
N PHE A 27 5.60 5.78 -1.11
CA PHE A 27 4.40 5.69 -1.96
C PHE A 27 4.80 6.11 -3.37
N ILE A 28 4.84 5.17 -4.29
CA ILE A 28 5.35 5.39 -5.64
C ILE A 28 4.38 4.86 -6.69
N THR A 29 4.57 5.32 -7.91
CA THR A 29 3.91 4.76 -9.09
C THR A 29 4.73 3.60 -9.64
N GLU A 30 4.13 2.82 -10.54
CA GLU A 30 4.82 1.71 -11.18
C GLU A 30 6.05 2.16 -11.99
N GLU A 31 5.99 3.35 -12.58
CA GLU A 31 7.12 3.92 -13.32
C GLU A 31 8.34 4.19 -12.46
N GLU A 32 8.12 4.57 -11.21
CA GLU A 32 9.20 4.86 -10.26
C GLU A 32 9.79 3.60 -9.65
N LEU A 33 9.14 2.46 -9.80
CA LEU A 33 9.51 1.22 -9.12
C LEU A 33 10.94 0.76 -9.41
N PRO A 34 11.41 0.68 -10.68
CA PRO A 34 12.78 0.21 -10.93
C PRO A 34 13.84 1.05 -10.23
N TYR A 35 13.65 2.36 -10.22
CA TYR A 35 14.58 3.30 -9.57
C TYR A 35 14.62 3.06 -8.04
N ILE A 36 13.45 2.94 -7.41
CA ILE A 36 13.37 2.75 -5.97
C ILE A 36 13.92 1.39 -5.55
N LEU A 37 13.61 0.33 -6.28
CA LEU A 37 14.15 -1.01 -6.00
C LEU A 37 15.67 -1.04 -6.08
N GLU A 38 16.25 -0.35 -7.06
CA GLU A 38 17.70 -0.23 -7.17
C GLU A 38 18.29 0.50 -5.96
N LYS A 39 17.69 1.61 -5.56
CA LYS A 39 18.15 2.40 -4.42
C LYS A 39 18.06 1.64 -3.10
N LEU A 40 17.04 0.81 -2.94
CA LEU A 40 16.83 -0.01 -1.74
C LEU A 40 17.57 -1.35 -1.82
N LYS A 41 18.27 -1.63 -2.92
CA LYS A 41 19.01 -2.87 -3.15
C LYS A 41 18.12 -4.11 -3.06
N ILE A 42 16.92 -4.00 -3.60
CA ILE A 42 15.96 -5.09 -3.70
C ILE A 42 16.04 -5.68 -5.10
N SER A 43 16.37 -6.99 -5.18
CA SER A 43 16.37 -7.72 -6.44
C SER A 43 14.97 -8.27 -6.70
N PHE A 44 14.31 -7.77 -7.75
CA PHE A 44 13.00 -8.23 -8.17
C PHE A 44 13.04 -8.42 -9.68
N GLU A 45 13.17 -9.65 -10.11
CA GLU A 45 13.37 -10.00 -11.53
C GLU A 45 12.07 -10.32 -12.28
N ARG A 46 10.95 -10.29 -11.60
CA ARG A 46 9.66 -10.63 -12.22
C ARG A 46 9.08 -9.44 -12.98
N GLU A 47 8.66 -9.66 -14.21
CA GLU A 47 7.86 -8.70 -14.96
C GLU A 47 6.40 -8.78 -14.46
N TYR A 48 6.17 -8.22 -13.27
CA TYR A 48 4.85 -8.20 -12.67
C TYR A 48 4.34 -6.76 -12.63
N LYS A 49 3.20 -6.55 -13.28
CA LYS A 49 2.59 -5.21 -13.35
C LYS A 49 1.36 -5.13 -12.45
N ILE A 50 1.01 -3.92 -12.05
CA ILE A 50 -0.20 -3.69 -11.25
C ILE A 50 -1.44 -4.24 -11.95
N ASP A 51 -1.53 -4.13 -13.26
CA ASP A 51 -2.66 -4.66 -14.03
C ASP A 51 -2.79 -6.18 -13.95
N ASP A 52 -1.73 -6.89 -13.56
CA ASP A 52 -1.73 -8.34 -13.39
C ASP A 52 -2.19 -8.75 -11.98
N VAL A 53 -2.52 -7.80 -11.11
CA VAL A 53 -2.96 -8.08 -9.74
C VAL A 53 -4.45 -8.41 -9.73
N TYR A 54 -4.80 -9.63 -9.33
CA TYR A 54 -6.19 -10.09 -9.23
C TYR A 54 -6.53 -10.75 -7.89
N PHE A 55 -5.59 -10.81 -6.95
CA PHE A 55 -5.84 -11.38 -5.64
C PHE A 55 -4.81 -10.85 -4.64
N CYS A 56 -5.07 -11.07 -3.36
CA CYS A 56 -4.14 -10.72 -2.28
C CYS A 56 -3.17 -11.86 -2.07
N LYS A 57 -1.88 -11.56 -2.02
CA LYS A 57 -0.84 -12.55 -1.72
C LYS A 57 0.35 -11.90 -1.05
N ALA A 58 1.17 -12.72 -0.43
CA ALA A 58 2.48 -12.32 0.08
C ALA A 58 3.48 -13.44 -0.17
N GLU A 59 4.65 -13.09 -0.67
CA GLU A 59 5.73 -14.02 -0.95
C GLU A 59 7.00 -13.56 -0.25
N SER A 60 7.71 -14.49 0.39
CA SER A 60 9.02 -14.21 0.95
C SER A 60 10.07 -14.37 -0.15
N LEU A 61 10.72 -13.29 -0.52
CA LEU A 61 11.85 -13.29 -1.45
C LEU A 61 13.17 -13.24 -0.67
N GLN A 62 14.30 -13.32 -1.38
CA GLN A 62 15.62 -13.34 -0.73
C GLN A 62 15.86 -12.08 0.11
N ASP A 63 15.53 -10.90 -0.42
CA ASP A 63 15.86 -9.60 0.19
C ASP A 63 14.66 -8.90 0.81
N CYS A 64 13.44 -9.40 0.58
CA CYS A 64 12.23 -8.68 0.99
C CYS A 64 11.01 -9.61 0.99
N ILE A 65 9.90 -9.08 1.49
CA ILE A 65 8.58 -9.66 1.30
C ILE A 65 7.91 -8.87 0.19
N PHE A 66 7.41 -9.57 -0.83
CA PHE A 66 6.62 -8.98 -1.90
C PHE A 66 5.16 -9.40 -1.74
N GLY A 67 4.25 -8.49 -1.98
CA GLY A 67 2.84 -8.85 -1.93
C GLY A 67 1.98 -7.97 -2.81
N THR A 68 0.73 -8.39 -2.95
CA THR A 68 -0.30 -7.68 -3.69
C THR A 68 -1.56 -7.55 -2.86
N LEU A 69 -2.27 -6.45 -3.05
CA LEU A 69 -3.60 -6.24 -2.46
C LEU A 69 -4.58 -5.91 -3.57
N TYR A 70 -5.76 -6.46 -3.48
CA TYR A 70 -6.77 -6.34 -4.51
C TYR A 70 -8.17 -6.30 -3.91
N ILE A 71 -8.94 -5.29 -4.30
CA ILE A 71 -10.36 -5.20 -3.98
C ILE A 71 -11.13 -5.16 -5.30
N PRO A 72 -11.91 -6.20 -5.62
CA PRO A 72 -12.76 -6.17 -6.80
C PRO A 72 -13.90 -5.20 -6.60
N LYS A 73 -14.28 -4.47 -7.65
CA LYS A 73 -15.50 -3.67 -7.63
C LYS A 73 -16.69 -4.56 -7.98
N LEU A 74 -17.44 -4.95 -6.96
CA LEU A 74 -18.58 -5.83 -7.13
C LEU A 74 -19.79 -5.14 -7.76
N LEU A 75 -19.86 -3.80 -7.70
CA LEU A 75 -21.07 -3.05 -8.06
C LEU A 75 -20.96 -2.27 -9.36
N ASP A 76 -19.80 -2.13 -9.89
CA ASP A 76 -19.57 -1.32 -11.08
C ASP A 76 -18.69 -2.10 -12.05
N ILE A 77 -19.33 -2.69 -13.05
CA ILE A 77 -18.64 -3.49 -14.07
C ILE A 77 -17.62 -2.64 -14.82
N LEU A 78 -17.84 -1.33 -14.91
CA LEU A 78 -16.95 -0.38 -15.57
C LEU A 78 -16.03 0.35 -14.60
N GLY A 79 -16.13 0.09 -13.32
CA GLY A 79 -15.41 0.83 -12.31
C GLY A 79 -13.96 0.36 -12.10
N SER A 80 -13.12 1.29 -11.64
CA SER A 80 -11.73 1.00 -11.33
C SER A 80 -11.63 0.07 -10.11
N ARG A 81 -10.92 -1.02 -10.28
CA ARG A 81 -10.57 -1.94 -9.20
C ARG A 81 -9.42 -1.34 -8.40
N PHE A 82 -9.44 -1.57 -7.09
CA PHE A 82 -8.34 -1.13 -6.25
C PHE A 82 -7.29 -2.23 -6.20
N ARG A 83 -6.11 -1.95 -6.69
CA ARG A 83 -5.01 -2.90 -6.70
C ARG A 83 -3.70 -2.17 -6.45
N LEU A 84 -2.83 -2.82 -5.69
CA LEU A 84 -1.50 -2.30 -5.42
C LEU A 84 -0.52 -3.44 -5.18
N MET A 85 0.77 -3.11 -5.26
CA MET A 85 1.85 -4.00 -4.88
C MET A 85 2.59 -3.40 -3.69
N PHE A 86 3.23 -4.25 -2.88
CA PHE A 86 4.08 -3.76 -1.79
C PHE A 86 5.33 -4.61 -1.66
N PHE A 87 6.38 -3.96 -1.18
CA PHE A 87 7.66 -4.59 -0.85
C PHE A 87 8.04 -4.18 0.56
N ILE A 88 8.48 -5.13 1.37
CA ILE A 88 8.92 -4.86 2.74
C ILE A 88 10.31 -5.46 2.91
N ASN A 89 11.31 -4.63 3.17
CA ASN A 89 12.64 -5.09 3.53
C ASN A 89 12.95 -4.76 4.99
N ALA A 90 14.21 -4.89 5.42
CA ALA A 90 14.59 -4.70 6.82
C ALA A 90 14.23 -3.31 7.36
N ARG A 91 14.30 -2.27 6.52
CA ARG A 91 14.14 -0.86 6.94
C ARG A 91 12.96 -0.15 6.32
N HIS A 92 12.48 -0.60 5.16
CA HIS A 92 11.59 0.20 4.35
C HIS A 92 10.37 -0.59 3.90
N ILE A 93 9.30 0.13 3.65
CA ILE A 93 8.10 -0.36 2.98
C ILE A 93 7.95 0.43 1.69
N VAL A 94 7.67 -0.27 0.59
CA VAL A 94 7.37 0.37 -0.70
C VAL A 94 5.96 -0.03 -1.08
N ILE A 95 5.09 0.94 -1.30
CA ILE A 95 3.73 0.73 -1.77
C ILE A 95 3.63 1.31 -3.17
N VAL A 96 3.28 0.46 -4.13
CA VAL A 96 3.19 0.81 -5.55
C VAL A 96 1.73 0.90 -5.93
N ASP A 97 1.30 2.09 -6.32
CA ASP A 97 -0.09 2.36 -6.65
C ASP A 97 -0.15 3.47 -7.70
N ASN A 98 -0.84 3.19 -8.82
CA ASN A 98 -1.01 4.15 -9.90
C ASN A 98 -2.26 5.02 -9.75
N SER A 99 -3.17 4.66 -8.84
CA SER A 99 -4.49 5.30 -8.75
C SER A 99 -4.58 6.42 -7.71
N GLY A 100 -3.60 6.53 -6.81
CA GLY A 100 -3.64 7.44 -5.67
C GLY A 100 -4.47 6.92 -4.49
N PHE A 101 -5.01 5.72 -4.58
CA PHE A 101 -5.83 5.13 -3.52
C PHE A 101 -5.04 4.90 -2.24
N ALA A 102 -3.78 4.47 -2.36
CA ALA A 102 -2.91 4.24 -1.21
C ALA A 102 -2.69 5.52 -0.40
N LEU A 103 -2.54 6.65 -1.07
CA LEU A 103 -2.41 7.95 -0.39
C LEU A 103 -3.69 8.36 0.33
N ARG A 104 -4.85 7.98 -0.19
CA ARG A 104 -6.12 8.22 0.51
C ARG A 104 -6.22 7.40 1.79
N ILE A 105 -5.75 6.15 1.76
CA ILE A 105 -5.67 5.32 2.96
C ILE A 105 -4.71 5.94 3.97
N LEU A 106 -3.54 6.38 3.51
CA LEU A 106 -2.57 7.05 4.36
C LEU A 106 -3.18 8.28 5.05
N ASN A 107 -3.92 9.10 4.31
CA ASN A 107 -4.56 10.28 4.86
C ASN A 107 -5.62 9.92 5.92
N ARG A 108 -6.32 8.81 5.78
CA ARG A 108 -7.24 8.30 6.79
C ARG A 108 -6.49 7.93 8.06
N ILE A 109 -5.36 7.21 7.93
CA ILE A 109 -4.52 6.84 9.06
C ILE A 109 -4.05 8.08 9.82
N LYS A 110 -3.58 9.10 9.08
CA LYS A 110 -3.11 10.35 9.66
C LYS A 110 -4.23 11.11 10.39
N ARG A 111 -5.41 11.21 9.79
CA ARG A 111 -6.54 11.92 10.38
C ARG A 111 -7.05 11.27 11.65
N ARG A 112 -7.08 9.94 11.69
CA ARG A 112 -7.55 9.18 12.85
C ARG A 112 -6.49 9.03 13.92
N LYS A 113 -5.27 9.51 13.68
CA LYS A 113 -4.13 9.36 14.58
C LYS A 113 -3.92 7.90 15.00
N ILE A 114 -4.17 6.97 14.08
CA ILE A 114 -4.10 5.53 14.33
C ILE A 114 -2.65 5.08 14.49
N HIS A 115 -1.73 5.71 13.74
CA HIS A 115 -0.33 5.35 13.77
C HIS A 115 0.33 5.91 15.04
N GLN A 116 0.53 5.03 16.00
CA GLN A 116 1.25 5.34 17.25
C GLN A 116 2.38 4.34 17.40
N GLY A 117 3.61 4.83 17.41
CA GLY A 117 4.80 3.99 17.46
C GLY A 117 5.35 3.63 16.09
N GLY A 118 6.67 3.63 15.96
CA GLY A 118 7.38 3.67 14.69
C GLY A 118 7.77 2.35 14.06
N THR A 119 6.99 1.28 14.17
CA THR A 119 7.35 0.00 13.55
C THR A 119 6.70 -0.19 12.18
N LYS A 120 7.43 -0.86 11.29
CA LYS A 120 6.91 -1.25 9.98
C LYS A 120 5.69 -2.17 10.11
N ALA A 121 5.76 -3.12 11.02
CA ALA A 121 4.67 -4.08 11.24
C ALA A 121 3.39 -3.35 11.64
N LYS A 122 3.49 -2.39 12.54
CA LYS A 122 2.33 -1.61 12.99
C LYS A 122 1.76 -0.76 11.86
N PHE A 123 2.61 -0.13 11.06
CA PHE A 123 2.15 0.63 9.89
C PHE A 123 1.40 -0.26 8.91
N MET A 124 1.98 -1.40 8.54
CA MET A 124 1.35 -2.33 7.60
C MET A 124 0.03 -2.88 8.14
N TYR A 125 -0.03 -3.19 9.43
CA TYR A 125 -1.27 -3.61 10.06
C TYR A 125 -2.36 -2.54 9.90
N ASN A 126 -2.04 -1.30 10.25
CA ASN A 126 -3.00 -0.20 10.13
C ASN A 126 -3.40 0.07 8.68
N PHE A 127 -2.44 -0.01 7.76
CA PHE A 127 -2.71 0.18 6.34
C PHE A 127 -3.64 -0.91 5.80
N MET A 128 -3.36 -2.16 6.11
CA MET A 128 -4.19 -3.28 5.67
C MET A 128 -5.59 -3.24 6.28
N THR A 129 -5.68 -2.84 7.55
CA THR A 129 -6.98 -2.68 8.23
C THR A 129 -7.83 -1.63 7.54
N GLU A 130 -7.27 -0.47 7.21
CA GLU A 130 -7.98 0.58 6.48
C GLU A 130 -8.33 0.16 5.05
N PHE A 131 -7.46 -0.61 4.40
CA PHE A 131 -7.72 -1.17 3.08
C PHE A 131 -8.93 -2.12 3.13
N MET A 132 -8.97 -3.00 4.12
CA MET A 132 -10.08 -3.95 4.32
C MET A 132 -11.37 -3.26 4.73
N ALA A 133 -11.30 -2.17 5.47
CA ALA A 133 -12.48 -1.37 5.81
C ALA A 133 -13.16 -0.82 4.56
N THR A 134 -12.38 -0.47 3.53
CA THR A 134 -12.92 -0.06 2.23
C THR A 134 -13.71 -1.19 1.57
N ASP A 135 -13.20 -2.43 1.65
CA ASP A 135 -13.91 -3.60 1.13
C ASP A 135 -15.23 -3.83 1.87
N SER A 136 -15.23 -3.72 3.20
CA SER A 136 -16.44 -3.83 4.02
C SER A 136 -17.48 -2.77 3.66
N GLU A 137 -17.07 -1.53 3.44
CA GLU A 137 -17.96 -0.45 3.01
C GLU A 137 -18.61 -0.77 1.65
N LEU A 138 -17.87 -1.35 0.73
CA LEU A 138 -18.40 -1.75 -0.57
C LEU A 138 -19.44 -2.85 -0.42
N LEU A 139 -19.20 -3.84 0.44
CA LEU A 139 -20.15 -4.92 0.72
C LEU A 139 -21.44 -4.39 1.36
N GLU A 140 -21.34 -3.47 2.32
CA GLU A 140 -22.51 -2.84 2.95
C GLU A 140 -23.36 -2.09 1.92
N ARG A 141 -22.73 -1.35 1.01
CA ARG A 141 -23.45 -0.65 -0.06
C ARG A 141 -24.14 -1.63 -0.98
N TYR A 142 -23.51 -2.76 -1.27
CA TYR A 142 -24.11 -3.81 -2.10
C TYR A 142 -25.35 -4.40 -1.44
N GLU A 143 -25.28 -4.76 -0.17
CA GLU A 143 -26.40 -5.28 0.60
C GLU A 143 -27.55 -4.29 0.63
N HIS A 144 -27.25 -3.01 0.84
CA HIS A 144 -28.26 -1.95 0.87
C HIS A 144 -28.97 -1.80 -0.47
N ARG A 145 -28.25 -1.88 -1.58
CA ARG A 145 -28.85 -1.86 -2.92
C ARG A 145 -29.73 -3.07 -3.19
N LEU A 146 -29.31 -4.24 -2.77
CA LEU A 146 -30.13 -5.45 -2.90
C LEU A 146 -31.44 -5.33 -2.12
N MET A 147 -31.38 -4.80 -0.90
CA MET A 147 -32.58 -4.58 -0.09
C MET A 147 -33.54 -3.59 -0.74
N ASN A 148 -33.03 -2.59 -1.44
CA ASN A 148 -33.83 -1.58 -2.13
C ASN A 148 -34.45 -2.08 -3.44
N LEU A 149 -34.03 -3.21 -3.97
CA LEU A 149 -34.57 -3.82 -5.18
C LEU A 149 -35.77 -4.73 -4.89
N GLU A 150 -36.02 -5.05 -3.64
CA GLU A 150 -37.19 -5.79 -3.23
C GLU A 150 -38.37 -4.80 -3.05
#